data_d39e45af853df0dce6b7285882ec923a
#
_entry.id   d39e45af853df0dce6b7285882ec923a
#
_cell.length_a   1.000
_cell.length_b   1.000
_cell.length_c   1.000
_cell.angle_alpha   90.00
_cell.angle_beta   90.00
_cell.angle_gamma   90.00
#
_symmetry.space_group_name_H-M   'P 1'
#
loop_
_entity.id
_entity.type
_entity.pdbx_description
1 polymer ?
#
loop_
_entity_poly.entity_id
_entity_poly.type
_entity_poly.pdbx_seq_one_letter_code
_entity_poly.pdbx_strand_id
1 'polypeptide(L)'
;GNWKYHDRPRPGVLHHVAHDGDEVWTVRAGTQRQMDVHTIRRLCDIADQYAESHVRFTIRSNIEFMLSSAAKVAPLIDALEKGGFPVGGTGNSVAMIAHTQGWLHCDIPGTDASGAVKALMDDLYEEFIKEDMPNRVHLSTSCCEINCGGQGDIAINVQYTKPPKINHDLVANVCERPAVVARCPVAAIRPALVNGKPSLEIDEKKCMCCGACYPPCPPMQINDPEHTKLAIWVGGK
;
A
#
# COMPACT_ATOMS: atom_id res chain seq x y z
N GLY A 1 -11.68 -11.60 19.83
CA GLY A 1 -12.35 -11.16 21.04
C GLY A 1 -13.66 -11.90 21.24
N ASN A 2 -14.22 -11.80 22.41
CA ASN A 2 -15.49 -12.44 22.76
C ASN A 2 -16.68 -11.52 22.42
N TRP A 3 -16.83 -11.23 21.12
CA TRP A 3 -17.82 -10.29 20.61
C TRP A 3 -19.18 -10.95 20.40
N LYS A 4 -20.23 -10.29 20.82
CA LYS A 4 -21.62 -10.68 20.60
C LYS A 4 -22.11 -10.22 19.24
N TYR A 5 -21.83 -8.95 18.87
CA TYR A 5 -22.11 -8.40 17.55
C TYR A 5 -21.25 -7.17 17.25
N HIS A 6 -21.29 -6.78 15.99
CA HIS A 6 -20.68 -5.55 15.46
C HIS A 6 -21.71 -4.83 14.61
N ASP A 7 -21.77 -3.52 14.71
CA ASP A 7 -22.56 -2.69 13.81
C ASP A 7 -21.79 -1.45 13.33
N ARG A 8 -22.42 -0.68 12.49
CA ARG A 8 -21.90 0.54 11.90
C ARG A 8 -22.98 1.62 11.97
N PRO A 9 -23.04 2.39 13.04
CA PRO A 9 -24.11 3.38 13.25
C PRO A 9 -24.07 4.53 12.25
N ARG A 10 -22.89 4.82 11.68
CA ARG A 10 -22.70 5.81 10.61
C ARG A 10 -21.39 5.54 9.87
N PRO A 11 -21.18 6.14 8.65
CA PRO A 11 -19.92 6.05 7.94
C PRO A 11 -18.71 6.43 8.80
N GLY A 12 -17.65 5.62 8.72
CA GLY A 12 -16.42 5.81 9.49
C GLY A 12 -16.50 5.38 10.96
N VAL A 13 -17.64 4.90 11.45
CA VAL A 13 -17.80 4.48 12.85
C VAL A 13 -18.14 3.00 12.93
N LEU A 14 -17.36 2.26 13.71
CA LEU A 14 -17.62 0.87 14.04
C LEU A 14 -17.96 0.77 15.53
N HIS A 15 -18.94 -0.06 15.86
CA HIS A 15 -19.33 -0.36 17.22
C HIS A 15 -19.25 -1.86 17.44
N HIS A 16 -18.66 -2.24 18.55
CA HIS A 16 -18.41 -3.64 18.93
C HIS A 16 -18.95 -3.87 20.33
N VAL A 17 -19.80 -4.88 20.48
CA VAL A 17 -20.40 -5.24 21.77
C VAL A 17 -19.98 -6.65 22.15
N ALA A 18 -19.43 -6.81 23.34
CA ALA A 18 -19.02 -8.08 23.91
C ALA A 18 -20.20 -8.81 24.59
N HIS A 19 -20.04 -10.10 24.90
CA HIS A 19 -21.08 -10.89 25.56
C HIS A 19 -21.38 -10.47 27.01
N ASP A 20 -20.40 -9.86 27.68
CA ASP A 20 -20.50 -9.30 29.02
C ASP A 20 -21.15 -7.91 29.08
N GLY A 21 -21.37 -7.30 27.91
CA GLY A 21 -21.97 -5.99 27.75
C GLY A 21 -20.96 -4.85 27.58
N ASP A 22 -19.67 -5.13 27.57
CA ASP A 22 -18.65 -4.14 27.30
C ASP A 22 -18.73 -3.69 25.83
N GLU A 23 -18.50 -2.41 25.61
CA GLU A 23 -18.57 -1.77 24.29
C GLU A 23 -17.28 -1.08 23.92
N VAL A 24 -16.91 -1.18 22.62
CA VAL A 24 -15.80 -0.42 22.03
C VAL A 24 -16.30 0.25 20.76
N TRP A 25 -16.04 1.54 20.69
CA TRP A 25 -16.32 2.36 19.51
C TRP A 25 -15.02 2.64 18.78
N THR A 26 -15.04 2.54 17.46
CA THR A 26 -13.87 2.85 16.62
C THR A 26 -14.27 3.89 15.60
N VAL A 27 -13.54 5.00 15.56
CA VAL A 27 -13.69 6.03 14.52
C VAL A 27 -12.49 5.92 13.56
N ARG A 28 -12.75 5.76 12.28
CA ARG A 28 -11.75 5.66 11.22
C ARG A 28 -11.67 6.95 10.44
N ALA A 29 -10.46 7.46 10.29
CA ALA A 29 -10.16 8.62 9.46
C ALA A 29 -9.13 8.30 8.38
N GLY A 30 -9.27 8.94 7.22
CA GLY A 30 -8.29 8.88 6.15
C GLY A 30 -7.05 9.68 6.52
N THR A 31 -5.88 9.10 6.28
CA THR A 31 -4.59 9.77 6.47
C THR A 31 -3.66 9.48 5.30
N GLN A 32 -2.53 10.16 5.27
CA GLN A 32 -1.47 9.94 4.31
C GLN A 32 -0.56 8.81 4.80
N ARG A 33 0.05 8.07 3.87
CA ARG A 33 1.06 7.07 4.20
C ARG A 33 2.34 7.72 4.74
N GLN A 34 2.72 8.88 4.20
CA GLN A 34 3.82 9.68 4.68
C GLN A 34 3.26 10.97 5.30
N MET A 35 3.50 11.15 6.58
CA MET A 35 3.04 12.30 7.36
C MET A 35 4.24 13.05 7.93
N ASP A 36 4.15 14.36 7.97
CA ASP A 36 5.09 15.18 8.71
C ASP A 36 4.85 15.06 10.23
N VAL A 37 5.87 15.44 11.00
CA VAL A 37 5.84 15.31 12.47
C VAL A 37 4.75 16.19 13.11
N HIS A 38 4.41 17.32 12.51
CA HIS A 38 3.34 18.20 13.02
C HIS A 38 1.97 17.55 12.86
N THR A 39 1.72 16.90 11.72
CA THR A 39 0.50 16.14 11.47
C THR A 39 0.38 14.98 12.47
N ILE A 40 1.47 14.23 12.72
CA ILE A 40 1.48 13.14 13.70
C ILE A 40 1.18 13.67 15.12
N ARG A 41 1.79 14.78 15.53
CA ARG A 41 1.51 15.39 16.84
C ARG A 41 0.05 15.80 16.97
N ARG A 42 -0.53 16.45 15.96
CA ARG A 42 -1.96 16.80 15.96
C ARG A 42 -2.87 15.59 16.13
N LEU A 43 -2.56 14.47 15.48
CA LEU A 43 -3.30 13.21 15.66
C LEU A 43 -3.14 12.67 17.08
N CYS A 44 -1.94 12.76 17.66
CA CYS A 44 -1.71 12.39 19.06
C CYS A 44 -2.50 13.29 20.02
N ASP A 45 -2.49 14.61 19.82
CA ASP A 45 -3.24 15.56 20.64
C ASP A 45 -4.75 15.27 20.60
N ILE A 46 -5.29 14.92 19.42
CA ILE A 46 -6.69 14.50 19.28
C ILE A 46 -6.94 13.18 20.01
N ALA A 47 -6.02 12.21 19.91
CA ALA A 47 -6.12 10.94 20.61
C ALA A 47 -6.11 11.12 22.14
N ASP A 48 -5.21 11.97 22.65
CA ASP A 48 -5.11 12.27 24.07
C ASP A 48 -6.38 12.91 24.61
N GLN A 49 -7.00 13.79 23.82
CA GLN A 49 -8.19 14.51 24.25
C GLN A 49 -9.47 13.66 24.16
N TYR A 50 -9.61 12.79 23.15
CA TYR A 50 -10.87 12.14 22.82
C TYR A 50 -10.84 10.60 22.83
N ALA A 51 -9.66 9.96 22.68
CA ALA A 51 -9.53 8.53 22.37
C ALA A 51 -8.58 7.76 23.29
N GLU A 52 -8.59 8.10 24.59
CA GLU A 52 -7.80 7.42 25.64
C GLU A 52 -6.31 7.26 25.26
N SER A 53 -5.75 8.22 24.52
CA SER A 53 -4.34 8.25 24.06
C SER A 53 -3.94 7.06 23.18
N HIS A 54 -4.88 6.43 22.48
CA HIS A 54 -4.62 5.29 21.62
C HIS A 54 -4.99 5.56 20.16
N VAL A 55 -4.11 5.13 19.26
CA VAL A 55 -4.34 5.14 17.83
C VAL A 55 -3.94 3.80 17.22
N ARG A 56 -4.59 3.40 16.13
CA ARG A 56 -4.27 2.22 15.34
C ARG A 56 -4.10 2.58 13.87
N PHE A 57 -3.01 2.16 13.25
CA PHE A 57 -2.79 2.31 11.82
C PHE A 57 -3.34 1.09 11.08
N THR A 58 -3.98 1.34 9.95
CA THR A 58 -4.47 0.28 9.07
C THR A 58 -3.51 0.07 7.90
N ILE A 59 -3.57 -1.11 7.27
CA ILE A 59 -2.76 -1.43 6.09
C ILE A 59 -3.05 -0.49 4.88
N ARG A 60 -4.20 0.16 4.87
CA ARG A 60 -4.62 1.10 3.82
C ARG A 60 -4.39 2.56 4.18
N SER A 61 -3.46 2.82 5.10
CA SER A 61 -3.10 4.18 5.53
C SER A 61 -4.25 4.97 6.18
N ASN A 62 -5.26 4.30 6.73
CA ASN A 62 -6.20 4.94 7.63
C ASN A 62 -5.65 4.93 9.06
N ILE A 63 -6.10 5.87 9.87
CA ILE A 63 -5.93 5.85 11.32
C ILE A 63 -7.27 5.57 12.00
N GLU A 64 -7.23 4.83 13.10
CA GLU A 64 -8.40 4.47 13.89
C GLU A 64 -8.19 4.86 15.33
N PHE A 65 -9.23 5.42 15.91
CA PHE A 65 -9.30 5.84 17.29
C PHE A 65 -10.32 4.95 18.01
N MET A 66 -9.92 4.35 19.11
CA MET A 66 -10.78 3.48 19.91
C MET A 66 -11.29 4.25 21.13
N LEU A 67 -12.58 4.10 21.42
CA LEU A 67 -13.31 4.82 22.46
C LEU A 67 -14.09 3.84 23.32
N SER A 68 -14.13 4.11 24.62
CA SER A 68 -14.92 3.35 25.60
C SER A 68 -16.38 3.86 25.74
N SER A 69 -16.74 4.95 25.03
CA SER A 69 -18.06 5.58 25.19
C SER A 69 -18.57 6.20 23.89
N ALA A 70 -19.83 5.95 23.59
CA ALA A 70 -20.56 6.59 22.48
C ALA A 70 -20.54 8.13 22.56
N ALA A 71 -20.56 8.69 23.76
CA ALA A 71 -20.59 10.15 23.95
C ALA A 71 -19.34 10.87 23.41
N LYS A 72 -18.22 10.17 23.29
CA LYS A 72 -16.96 10.71 22.73
C LYS A 72 -16.89 10.66 21.20
N VAL A 73 -17.77 9.91 20.54
CA VAL A 73 -17.73 9.70 19.08
C VAL A 73 -17.94 11.00 18.32
N ALA A 74 -19.01 11.74 18.59
CA ALA A 74 -19.28 12.97 17.86
C ALA A 74 -18.22 14.06 18.09
N PRO A 75 -17.76 14.35 19.33
CA PRO A 75 -16.66 15.29 19.55
C PRO A 75 -15.36 14.91 18.85
N LEU A 76 -15.02 13.62 18.81
CA LEU A 76 -13.83 13.14 18.07
C LEU A 76 -13.98 13.36 16.57
N ILE A 77 -15.13 13.05 15.98
CA ILE A 77 -15.37 13.27 14.55
C ILE A 77 -15.21 14.75 14.20
N ASP A 78 -15.83 15.64 14.98
CA ASP A 78 -15.71 17.08 14.79
C ASP A 78 -14.26 17.57 14.87
N ALA A 79 -13.46 17.02 15.78
CA ALA A 79 -12.05 17.35 15.92
C ALA A 79 -11.23 16.86 14.73
N LEU A 80 -11.50 15.65 14.24
CA LEU A 80 -10.83 15.06 13.07
C LEU A 80 -11.15 15.85 11.80
N GLU A 81 -12.41 16.16 11.53
CA GLU A 81 -12.85 16.91 10.35
C GLU A 81 -12.29 18.32 10.35
N LYS A 82 -12.32 19.03 11.48
CA LYS A 82 -11.67 20.34 11.65
C LYS A 82 -10.16 20.26 11.48
N GLY A 83 -9.57 19.13 11.83
CA GLY A 83 -8.15 18.81 11.61
C GLY A 83 -7.80 18.50 10.15
N GLY A 84 -8.78 18.36 9.26
CA GLY A 84 -8.58 17.95 7.87
C GLY A 84 -8.41 16.44 7.66
N PHE A 85 -8.89 15.63 8.62
CA PHE A 85 -8.86 14.16 8.56
C PHE A 85 -10.29 13.66 8.29
N PRO A 86 -10.65 13.32 7.04
CA PRO A 86 -11.99 12.90 6.70
C PRO A 86 -12.32 11.56 7.37
N VAL A 87 -13.50 11.46 7.95
CA VAL A 87 -14.00 10.25 8.58
C VAL A 87 -14.78 9.39 7.56
N GLY A 88 -14.40 8.11 7.40
CA GLY A 88 -15.01 7.23 6.39
C GLY A 88 -14.29 5.90 6.21
N GLY A 89 -14.42 5.32 5.01
CA GLY A 89 -13.72 4.10 4.60
C GLY A 89 -14.17 2.83 5.30
N THR A 90 -15.40 2.81 5.81
CA THR A 90 -16.04 1.65 6.42
C THR A 90 -17.21 1.16 5.56
N GLY A 91 -17.71 -0.05 5.83
CA GLY A 91 -18.90 -0.59 5.15
C GLY A 91 -18.79 -0.63 3.63
N ASN A 92 -19.90 -0.34 2.96
CA ASN A 92 -20.00 -0.32 1.51
C ASN A 92 -19.48 1.00 0.94
N SER A 93 -18.17 1.18 1.06
CA SER A 93 -17.46 2.37 0.61
C SER A 93 -16.15 1.99 -0.07
N VAL A 94 -15.49 2.96 -0.67
CA VAL A 94 -14.06 2.86 -1.00
C VAL A 94 -13.26 3.03 0.29
N ALA A 95 -12.60 1.95 0.75
CA ALA A 95 -11.57 2.10 1.77
C ALA A 95 -10.37 2.84 1.16
N MET A 96 -9.54 3.49 1.98
CA MET A 96 -8.28 4.06 1.48
C MET A 96 -7.50 3.04 0.66
N ILE A 97 -6.71 3.52 -0.28
CA ILE A 97 -6.00 2.70 -1.25
C ILE A 97 -4.70 2.17 -0.64
N ALA A 98 -4.54 0.84 -0.64
CA ALA A 98 -3.26 0.22 -0.31
C ALA A 98 -2.24 0.52 -1.41
N HIS A 99 -1.05 1.01 -1.05
CA HIS A 99 -0.06 1.33 -2.07
C HIS A 99 1.37 1.10 -1.62
N THR A 100 2.25 0.95 -2.59
CA THR A 100 3.69 0.82 -2.38
C THR A 100 4.36 2.20 -2.25
N GLN A 101 5.64 2.22 -1.92
CA GLN A 101 6.36 3.47 -1.65
C GLN A 101 6.54 4.38 -2.89
N GLY A 102 6.45 3.81 -4.10
CA GLY A 102 6.65 4.54 -5.33
C GLY A 102 8.04 5.17 -5.44
N TRP A 103 8.13 6.32 -6.07
CA TRP A 103 9.40 7.00 -6.31
C TRP A 103 10.08 7.54 -5.04
N LEU A 104 9.39 7.59 -3.90
CA LEU A 104 9.97 8.13 -2.67
C LEU A 104 11.10 7.24 -2.13
N HIS A 105 10.93 5.92 -2.12
CA HIS A 105 11.88 5.00 -1.50
C HIS A 105 12.06 3.66 -2.22
N CYS A 106 11.37 3.42 -3.32
CA CYS A 106 11.52 2.17 -4.06
C CYS A 106 12.74 2.22 -4.97
N ASP A 107 13.54 1.16 -4.96
CA ASP A 107 14.74 1.07 -5.82
C ASP A 107 14.39 0.90 -7.30
N ILE A 108 13.23 0.34 -7.63
CA ILE A 108 12.79 0.02 -8.99
C ILE A 108 11.39 0.55 -9.34
N PRO A 109 11.04 1.79 -9.01
CA PRO A 109 9.71 2.28 -9.30
C PRO A 109 9.51 2.48 -10.80
N GLY A 110 8.53 1.82 -11.38
CA GLY A 110 8.10 2.04 -12.76
C GLY A 110 7.02 3.11 -12.87
N THR A 111 6.42 3.54 -11.75
CA THR A 111 5.42 4.62 -11.69
C THR A 111 5.37 5.26 -10.31
N ASP A 112 4.76 6.44 -10.25
CA ASP A 112 4.42 7.11 -8.99
C ASP A 112 3.12 6.54 -8.40
N ALA A 113 3.26 5.53 -7.54
CA ALA A 113 2.11 4.94 -6.86
C ALA A 113 1.39 5.94 -5.94
N SER A 114 2.11 6.85 -5.30
CA SER A 114 1.53 7.86 -4.39
C SER A 114 0.72 8.91 -5.14
N GLY A 115 1.21 9.39 -6.29
CA GLY A 115 0.46 10.32 -7.15
C GLY A 115 -0.82 9.70 -7.70
N ALA A 116 -0.76 8.41 -8.10
CA ALA A 116 -1.96 7.68 -8.53
C ALA A 116 -3.00 7.55 -7.40
N VAL A 117 -2.57 7.27 -6.16
CA VAL A 117 -3.46 7.25 -4.99
C VAL A 117 -4.10 8.61 -4.75
N LYS A 118 -3.30 9.69 -4.81
CA LYS A 118 -3.82 11.05 -4.63
C LYS A 118 -4.92 11.36 -5.64
N ALA A 119 -4.66 11.14 -6.93
CA ALA A 119 -5.63 11.40 -7.99
C ALA A 119 -6.92 10.58 -7.80
N LEU A 120 -6.80 9.27 -7.52
CA LEU A 120 -7.95 8.41 -7.29
C LEU A 120 -8.75 8.83 -6.06
N MET A 121 -8.10 9.19 -4.96
CA MET A 121 -8.82 9.60 -3.74
C MET A 121 -9.44 10.98 -3.85
N ASP A 122 -8.91 11.88 -4.67
CA ASP A 122 -9.56 13.15 -4.98
C ASP A 122 -10.88 12.92 -5.73
N ASP A 123 -10.90 12.00 -6.71
CA ASP A 123 -12.10 11.66 -7.47
C ASP A 123 -13.11 10.81 -6.67
N LEU A 124 -12.62 9.93 -5.78
CA LEU A 124 -13.43 8.98 -5.00
C LEU A 124 -13.67 9.44 -3.55
N TYR A 125 -13.51 10.72 -3.27
CA TYR A 125 -13.66 11.26 -1.92
C TYR A 125 -15.06 11.02 -1.34
N GLU A 126 -16.09 11.23 -2.15
CA GLU A 126 -17.48 11.03 -1.75
C GLU A 126 -17.77 9.56 -1.41
N GLU A 127 -17.23 8.63 -2.19
CA GLU A 127 -17.35 7.19 -1.97
C GLU A 127 -16.58 6.71 -0.75
N PHE A 128 -15.59 7.48 -0.30
CA PHE A 128 -14.87 7.20 0.95
C PHE A 128 -15.67 7.63 2.18
N ILE A 129 -16.32 8.80 2.14
CA ILE A 129 -17.07 9.34 3.31
C ILE A 129 -18.49 8.81 3.41
N LYS A 130 -19.05 8.22 2.34
CA LYS A 130 -20.38 7.61 2.29
C LYS A 130 -20.29 6.09 2.31
N GLU A 131 -21.35 5.43 2.74
CA GLU A 131 -21.52 3.97 2.70
C GLU A 131 -22.69 3.59 1.77
N ASP A 132 -22.80 4.22 0.63
CA ASP A 132 -23.93 4.08 -0.33
C ASP A 132 -23.57 3.27 -1.58
N MET A 133 -22.36 2.72 -1.67
CA MET A 133 -21.98 1.82 -2.74
C MET A 133 -22.70 0.46 -2.63
N PRO A 134 -22.94 -0.25 -3.76
CA PRO A 134 -23.51 -1.59 -3.73
C PRO A 134 -22.70 -2.59 -2.91
N ASN A 135 -21.38 -2.42 -2.83
CA ASN A 135 -20.47 -3.26 -2.06
C ASN A 135 -19.20 -2.49 -1.72
N ARG A 136 -18.42 -3.00 -0.76
CA ARG A 136 -17.09 -2.47 -0.45
C ARG A 136 -16.15 -2.72 -1.62
N VAL A 137 -15.31 -1.73 -1.94
CA VAL A 137 -14.24 -1.84 -2.94
C VAL A 137 -12.89 -1.57 -2.30
N HIS A 138 -11.95 -2.50 -2.50
CA HIS A 138 -10.56 -2.33 -2.12
C HIS A 138 -9.73 -2.03 -3.37
N LEU A 139 -9.10 -0.87 -3.36
CA LEU A 139 -8.17 -0.47 -4.40
C LEU A 139 -6.73 -0.66 -3.93
N SER A 140 -5.85 -0.94 -4.87
CA SER A 140 -4.40 -0.96 -4.60
C SER A 140 -3.62 -0.40 -5.78
N THR A 141 -2.46 0.20 -5.47
CA THR A 141 -1.51 0.66 -6.49
C THR A 141 -0.11 0.16 -6.17
N SER A 142 0.61 -0.27 -7.20
CA SER A 142 1.98 -0.75 -7.06
C SER A 142 2.91 -0.09 -8.05
N CYS A 143 4.06 0.37 -7.56
CA CYS A 143 5.07 1.02 -8.39
C CYS A 143 5.91 0.05 -9.23
N CYS A 144 5.82 -1.26 -8.98
CA CYS A 144 6.48 -2.32 -9.73
C CYS A 144 5.75 -3.65 -9.58
N GLU A 145 6.12 -4.67 -10.36
CA GLU A 145 5.46 -5.99 -10.35
C GLU A 145 5.63 -6.80 -9.06
N ILE A 146 6.59 -6.45 -8.20
CA ILE A 146 6.79 -7.13 -6.90
C ILE A 146 5.57 -6.93 -5.99
N ASN A 147 4.81 -5.86 -6.19
CA ASN A 147 3.53 -5.59 -5.54
C ASN A 147 3.56 -5.72 -4.00
N CYS A 148 4.49 -5.03 -3.35
CA CYS A 148 4.68 -5.07 -1.89
C CYS A 148 3.45 -4.62 -1.08
N GLY A 149 2.52 -3.89 -1.70
CA GLY A 149 1.28 -3.42 -1.07
C GLY A 149 0.11 -4.42 -1.11
N GLY A 150 0.29 -5.56 -1.79
CA GLY A 150 -0.79 -6.51 -2.04
C GLY A 150 -1.73 -6.08 -3.16
N GLN A 151 -2.68 -6.94 -3.53
CA GLN A 151 -3.69 -6.65 -4.54
C GLN A 151 -5.04 -6.40 -3.88
N GLY A 152 -5.73 -5.34 -4.33
CA GLY A 152 -7.12 -5.09 -4.01
C GLY A 152 -8.06 -5.73 -5.03
N ASP A 153 -9.36 -5.47 -4.89
CA ASP A 153 -10.38 -5.90 -5.85
C ASP A 153 -10.13 -5.29 -7.24
N ILE A 154 -9.58 -4.08 -7.26
CA ILE A 154 -9.03 -3.42 -8.44
C ILE A 154 -7.59 -2.99 -8.07
N ALA A 155 -6.63 -3.42 -8.88
CA ALA A 155 -5.22 -3.11 -8.67
C ALA A 155 -4.62 -2.42 -9.90
N ILE A 156 -3.91 -1.31 -9.67
CA ILE A 156 -3.11 -0.62 -10.68
C ILE A 156 -1.66 -0.99 -10.42
N ASN A 157 -1.08 -1.78 -11.33
CA ASN A 157 0.28 -2.28 -11.19
C ASN A 157 1.13 -1.86 -12.38
N VAL A 158 2.42 -1.72 -12.14
CA VAL A 158 3.39 -1.66 -13.23
C VAL A 158 3.60 -3.06 -13.79
N GLN A 159 3.75 -3.14 -15.09
CA GLN A 159 4.15 -4.34 -15.80
C GLN A 159 5.34 -4.05 -16.72
N TYR A 160 6.39 -4.83 -16.57
CA TYR A 160 7.55 -4.78 -17.48
C TYR A 160 7.33 -5.74 -18.65
N THR A 161 7.68 -5.31 -19.84
CA THR A 161 7.43 -6.09 -21.07
C THR A 161 8.69 -6.70 -21.67
N LYS A 162 9.85 -6.44 -21.06
CA LYS A 162 11.15 -7.02 -21.47
C LYS A 162 11.99 -7.42 -20.26
N PRO A 163 12.89 -8.40 -20.44
CA PRO A 163 13.90 -8.72 -19.44
C PRO A 163 14.79 -7.53 -19.10
N PRO A 164 15.40 -7.51 -17.90
CA PRO A 164 16.31 -6.44 -17.51
C PRO A 164 17.56 -6.42 -18.40
N LYS A 165 18.04 -5.22 -18.69
CA LYS A 165 19.34 -5.01 -19.33
C LYS A 165 20.44 -5.15 -18.28
N ILE A 166 21.48 -5.94 -18.58
CA ILE A 166 22.60 -6.17 -17.67
C ILE A 166 23.76 -5.23 -18.02
N ASN A 167 24.18 -4.42 -17.05
CA ASN A 167 25.43 -3.69 -17.14
C ASN A 167 26.57 -4.59 -16.64
N HIS A 168 27.16 -5.37 -17.55
CA HIS A 168 28.17 -6.38 -17.24
C HIS A 168 29.44 -5.82 -16.57
N ASP A 169 29.79 -4.57 -16.80
CA ASP A 169 30.98 -3.97 -16.20
C ASP A 169 30.84 -3.76 -14.69
N LEU A 170 29.64 -3.59 -14.19
CA LEU A 170 29.35 -3.34 -12.80
C LEU A 170 29.01 -4.61 -12.00
N VAL A 171 28.52 -5.66 -12.67
CA VAL A 171 28.03 -6.89 -12.00
C VAL A 171 29.06 -7.50 -11.07
N ALA A 172 30.32 -7.59 -11.48
CA ALA A 172 31.37 -8.24 -10.72
C ALA A 172 31.61 -7.58 -9.35
N ASN A 173 31.42 -6.26 -9.25
CA ASN A 173 31.77 -5.44 -8.10
C ASN A 173 30.56 -5.07 -7.20
N VAL A 174 29.34 -5.10 -7.76
CA VAL A 174 28.15 -4.57 -7.10
C VAL A 174 27.14 -5.67 -6.73
N CYS A 175 27.12 -6.77 -7.51
CA CYS A 175 26.07 -7.78 -7.36
C CYS A 175 26.47 -8.97 -6.49
N GLU A 176 25.58 -9.36 -5.60
CA GLU A 176 25.62 -10.70 -4.99
C GLU A 176 25.06 -11.75 -5.95
N ARG A 177 25.88 -12.19 -6.90
CA ARG A 177 25.46 -13.10 -7.98
C ARG A 177 24.72 -14.36 -7.53
N PRO A 178 25.13 -15.07 -6.47
CA PRO A 178 24.36 -16.23 -5.97
C PRO A 178 22.96 -15.84 -5.51
N ALA A 179 22.82 -14.71 -4.82
CA ALA A 179 21.52 -14.19 -4.36
C ALA A 179 20.60 -13.81 -5.53
N VAL A 180 21.16 -13.22 -6.59
CA VAL A 180 20.41 -12.87 -7.81
C VAL A 180 19.84 -14.13 -8.49
N VAL A 181 20.68 -15.15 -8.65
CA VAL A 181 20.27 -16.44 -9.26
C VAL A 181 19.18 -17.11 -8.42
N ALA A 182 19.37 -17.17 -7.10
CA ALA A 182 18.40 -17.78 -6.18
C ALA A 182 17.06 -17.03 -6.13
N ARG A 183 17.08 -15.71 -6.34
CA ARG A 183 15.89 -14.87 -6.29
C ARG A 183 15.01 -14.97 -7.54
N CYS A 184 15.52 -15.53 -8.63
CA CYS A 184 14.75 -15.67 -9.87
C CYS A 184 13.70 -16.78 -9.74
N PRO A 185 12.39 -16.48 -9.71
CA PRO A 185 11.36 -17.49 -9.45
C PRO A 185 11.20 -18.52 -10.56
N VAL A 186 11.69 -18.19 -11.77
CA VAL A 186 11.62 -19.07 -12.95
C VAL A 186 12.99 -19.60 -13.38
N ALA A 187 14.02 -19.41 -12.56
CA ALA A 187 15.40 -19.82 -12.85
C ALA A 187 15.92 -19.39 -14.24
N ALA A 188 15.56 -18.16 -14.62
CA ALA A 188 15.99 -17.57 -15.89
C ALA A 188 17.42 -17.01 -15.85
N ILE A 189 18.01 -16.84 -14.65
CA ILE A 189 19.31 -16.19 -14.48
C ILE A 189 20.36 -17.23 -14.14
N ARG A 190 21.52 -17.14 -14.82
CA ARG A 190 22.66 -18.04 -14.61
C ARG A 190 23.96 -17.25 -14.49
N PRO A 191 24.97 -17.77 -13.75
CA PRO A 191 26.31 -17.22 -13.77
C PRO A 191 26.90 -17.31 -15.18
N ALA A 192 27.61 -16.27 -15.58
CA ALA A 192 28.29 -16.18 -16.88
C ALA A 192 29.64 -15.50 -16.75
N LEU A 193 30.49 -15.66 -17.76
CA LEU A 193 31.71 -14.91 -17.95
C LEU A 193 31.54 -14.01 -19.17
N VAL A 194 31.65 -12.70 -18.98
CA VAL A 194 31.57 -11.72 -20.05
C VAL A 194 32.86 -10.92 -20.06
N ASN A 195 33.55 -10.92 -21.19
CA ASN A 195 34.86 -10.27 -21.34
C ASN A 195 35.89 -10.70 -20.29
N GLY A 196 35.86 -12.01 -19.89
CA GLY A 196 36.74 -12.56 -18.85
C GLY A 196 36.41 -12.18 -17.42
N LYS A 197 35.33 -11.40 -17.18
CA LYS A 197 34.86 -11.01 -15.85
C LYS A 197 33.63 -11.82 -15.44
N PRO A 198 33.51 -12.16 -14.15
CA PRO A 198 32.32 -12.81 -13.62
C PRO A 198 31.08 -11.92 -13.80
N SER A 199 30.02 -12.47 -14.38
CA SER A 199 28.79 -11.77 -14.68
C SER A 199 27.58 -12.71 -14.57
N LEU A 200 26.44 -12.29 -15.13
CA LEU A 200 25.18 -13.00 -15.21
C LEU A 200 24.68 -13.01 -16.65
N GLU A 201 23.91 -14.03 -17.01
CA GLU A 201 23.13 -14.08 -18.24
C GLU A 201 21.67 -14.39 -17.92
N ILE A 202 20.77 -13.98 -18.82
CA ILE A 202 19.33 -14.17 -18.70
C ILE A 202 18.83 -14.99 -19.87
N ASP A 203 18.11 -16.06 -19.58
CA ASP A 203 17.30 -16.77 -20.58
C ASP A 203 16.01 -15.93 -20.79
N GLU A 204 15.99 -15.13 -21.83
CA GLU A 204 14.89 -14.22 -22.14
C GLU A 204 13.56 -14.95 -22.35
N LYS A 205 13.60 -16.22 -22.84
CA LYS A 205 12.39 -17.03 -23.06
C LYS A 205 11.75 -17.48 -21.75
N LYS A 206 12.55 -17.60 -20.68
CA LYS A 206 12.05 -17.98 -19.34
C LYS A 206 11.72 -16.76 -18.48
N CYS A 207 12.30 -15.61 -18.78
CA CYS A 207 12.14 -14.43 -17.97
C CYS A 207 10.67 -13.96 -17.98
N MET A 208 10.07 -13.87 -16.78
CA MET A 208 8.72 -13.34 -16.59
C MET A 208 8.69 -11.82 -16.34
N CYS A 209 9.80 -11.13 -16.48
CA CYS A 209 9.95 -9.67 -16.35
C CYS A 209 9.53 -9.09 -14.97
N CYS A 210 9.58 -9.87 -13.89
CA CYS A 210 9.06 -9.46 -12.57
C CYS A 210 9.93 -8.46 -11.79
N GLY A 211 11.17 -8.19 -12.21
CA GLY A 211 12.08 -7.25 -11.55
C GLY A 211 12.72 -7.74 -10.24
N ALA A 212 12.45 -8.97 -9.77
CA ALA A 212 12.96 -9.49 -8.51
C ALA A 212 14.50 -9.57 -8.42
N CYS A 213 15.18 -9.57 -9.56
CA CYS A 213 16.64 -9.59 -9.66
C CYS A 213 17.30 -8.23 -9.39
N TYR A 214 16.58 -7.13 -9.52
CA TYR A 214 17.14 -5.79 -9.37
C TYR A 214 17.64 -5.48 -7.95
N PRO A 215 16.89 -5.70 -6.85
CA PRO A 215 17.35 -5.33 -5.53
C PRO A 215 18.71 -5.92 -5.12
N PRO A 216 19.03 -7.23 -5.39
CA PRO A 216 20.35 -7.78 -5.12
C PRO A 216 21.40 -7.42 -6.18
N CYS A 217 20.99 -6.81 -7.31
CA CYS A 217 21.89 -6.45 -8.40
C CYS A 217 21.38 -5.21 -9.17
N PRO A 218 21.58 -4.00 -8.66
CA PRO A 218 21.16 -2.77 -9.35
C PRO A 218 21.64 -2.62 -10.81
N PRO A 219 22.78 -3.20 -11.23
CA PRO A 219 23.15 -3.28 -12.63
C PRO A 219 22.19 -4.03 -13.57
N MET A 220 21.19 -4.77 -13.03
CA MET A 220 20.15 -5.44 -13.82
C MET A 220 18.94 -4.51 -14.01
N GLN A 221 19.07 -3.50 -14.84
CA GLN A 221 18.06 -2.46 -15.04
C GLN A 221 16.84 -2.99 -15.79
N ILE A 222 15.68 -2.93 -15.16
CA ILE A 222 14.39 -3.36 -15.72
C ILE A 222 13.45 -2.18 -16.01
N ASN A 223 13.61 -1.07 -15.31
CA ASN A 223 12.78 0.11 -15.47
C ASN A 223 13.23 0.93 -16.71
N ASP A 224 12.63 0.63 -17.83
CA ASP A 224 12.82 1.32 -19.10
C ASP A 224 11.45 1.91 -19.53
N PRO A 225 11.34 3.23 -19.76
CA PRO A 225 10.06 3.87 -20.09
C PRO A 225 9.34 3.27 -21.30
N GLU A 226 10.08 2.79 -22.30
CA GLU A 226 9.50 2.15 -23.48
C GLU A 226 8.90 0.77 -23.19
N HIS A 227 9.39 0.11 -22.14
CA HIS A 227 9.04 -1.26 -21.76
C HIS A 227 8.34 -1.37 -20.42
N THR A 228 7.98 -0.24 -19.82
CA THR A 228 7.19 -0.15 -18.60
C THR A 228 5.76 0.26 -18.96
N LYS A 229 4.77 -0.55 -18.58
CA LYS A 229 3.35 -0.35 -18.83
C LYS A 229 2.60 -0.29 -17.51
N LEU A 230 1.42 0.31 -17.50
CA LEU A 230 0.46 0.18 -16.43
C LEU A 230 -0.58 -0.88 -16.81
N ALA A 231 -0.87 -1.77 -15.87
CA ALA A 231 -1.90 -2.78 -15.98
C ALA A 231 -2.95 -2.56 -14.90
N ILE A 232 -4.21 -2.69 -15.28
CA ILE A 232 -5.34 -2.67 -14.34
C ILE A 232 -5.86 -4.10 -14.21
N TRP A 233 -5.81 -4.62 -12.99
CA TRP A 233 -6.28 -5.96 -12.64
C TRP A 233 -7.60 -5.85 -11.90
N VAL A 234 -8.61 -6.63 -12.31
CA VAL A 234 -9.93 -6.64 -11.70
C VAL A 234 -10.26 -8.05 -11.23
N GLY A 235 -10.84 -8.16 -10.03
CA GLY A 235 -11.29 -9.42 -9.47
C GLY A 235 -10.55 -9.84 -8.18
N GLY A 236 -9.52 -9.12 -7.79
CA GLY A 236 -8.74 -9.42 -6.58
C GLY A 236 -7.93 -10.72 -6.70
N LYS A 237 -7.47 -11.22 -5.53
CA LYS A 237 -6.72 -12.47 -5.40
C LYS A 237 -7.27 -13.28 -4.23
#